data_73e95ae9862f4c98e66d23b97afe6565
#
_entry.id   73e95ae9862f4c98e66d23b97afe6565
#
_cell.length_a   1.000
_cell.length_b   1.000
_cell.length_c   1.000
_cell.angle_alpha   90.00
_cell.angle_beta   90.00
_cell.angle_gamma   90.00
#
_symmetry.space_group_name_H-M   'P 1'
#
loop_
_entity.id
_entity.type
_entity.pdbx_description
1 polymer ?
#
loop_
_entity_poly.entity_id
_entity_poly.type
_entity_poly.pdbx_seq_one_letter_code
_entity_poly.pdbx_strand_id
1 'polypeptide(L)' 'MTKANACFTVGGISGKHDVKEIKQGLDTLPGVLSVTVSNESCVSVDFDTTGVQSDRIGKQLADMGYQVVNCKTDGRE' A
#
# COMPACT_ATOMS: atom_id res chain seq x y z
N MET A 1 -13.72 -14.52 -5.60
CA MET A 1 -13.18 -13.30 -5.04
C MET A 1 -11.82 -13.56 -4.41
N THR A 2 -10.80 -12.93 -4.90
CA THR A 2 -9.44 -13.15 -4.40
C THR A 2 -8.96 -11.94 -3.64
N LYS A 3 -8.70 -12.11 -2.37
CA LYS A 3 -8.15 -11.06 -1.53
C LYS A 3 -6.70 -11.35 -1.25
N ALA A 4 -5.90 -10.33 -1.26
CA ALA A 4 -4.49 -10.44 -0.96
C ALA A 4 -4.08 -9.31 -0.03
N ASN A 5 -2.97 -9.49 0.66
CA ASN A 5 -2.40 -8.48 1.52
C ASN A 5 -0.97 -8.23 1.09
N ALA A 6 -0.63 -6.99 0.87
CA ALA A 6 0.73 -6.59 0.54
C ALA A 6 1.24 -5.68 1.63
N CYS A 7 2.44 -5.96 2.10
CA CYS A 7 3.09 -5.16 3.11
C CYS A 7 4.33 -4.52 2.52
N PHE A 8 4.40 -3.20 2.57
CA PHE A 8 5.51 -2.45 2.01
C PHE A 8 6.26 -1.74 3.11
N THR A 9 7.57 -1.73 3.02
CA THR A 9 8.39 -0.88 3.87
C THR A 9 8.63 0.41 3.10
N VAL A 10 8.14 1.51 3.65
CA VAL A 10 8.16 2.81 2.97
C VAL A 10 9.00 3.77 3.76
N GLY A 11 9.98 4.36 3.09
CA GLY A 11 10.81 5.41 3.68
C GLY A 11 10.26 6.78 3.34
N GLY A 12 10.55 7.75 4.19
CA GLY A 12 10.15 9.12 3.94
C GLY A 12 8.87 9.54 4.64
N ILE A 13 8.29 8.67 5.44
CA ILE A 13 7.11 9.02 6.22
C ILE A 13 7.58 9.81 7.44
N SER A 14 7.11 11.05 7.57
CA SER A 14 7.58 11.91 8.63
C SER A 14 6.49 12.29 9.63
N GLY A 15 5.30 11.77 9.51
CA GLY A 15 4.26 12.08 10.48
C GLY A 15 2.89 11.63 10.05
N LYS A 16 1.91 12.01 10.83
CA LYS A 16 0.52 11.60 10.57
C LYS A 16 -0.01 12.16 9.27
N HIS A 17 0.51 13.29 8.85
CA HIS A 17 0.08 13.87 7.58
C HIS A 17 0.42 12.95 6.42
N ASP A 18 1.63 12.40 6.42
CA ASP A 18 2.04 11.49 5.38
C ASP A 18 1.24 10.19 5.42
N VAL A 19 0.95 9.71 6.63
CA VAL A 19 0.11 8.52 6.79
C VAL A 19 -1.24 8.72 6.12
N LYS A 20 -1.82 9.88 6.34
CA LYS A 20 -3.12 10.19 5.75
C LYS A 20 -3.04 10.28 4.23
N GLU A 21 -1.97 10.89 3.72
CA GLU A 21 -1.80 10.99 2.27
C GLU A 21 -1.64 9.62 1.63
N ILE A 22 -0.87 8.74 2.26
CA ILE A 22 -0.69 7.39 1.75
C ILE A 22 -2.02 6.66 1.69
N LYS A 23 -2.80 6.74 2.75
CA LYS A 23 -4.10 6.07 2.76
C LYS A 23 -5.00 6.59 1.66
N GLN A 24 -5.06 7.91 1.50
CA GLN A 24 -5.90 8.51 0.48
C GLN A 24 -5.43 8.17 -0.92
N GLY A 25 -4.12 8.21 -1.13
CA GLY A 25 -3.56 7.92 -2.44
C GLY A 25 -3.80 6.49 -2.88
N LEU A 26 -3.66 5.55 -1.95
CA LEU A 26 -3.89 4.15 -2.28
C LEU A 26 -5.37 3.81 -2.37
N ASP A 27 -6.18 4.50 -1.59
CA ASP A 27 -7.62 4.24 -1.60
C ASP A 27 -8.28 4.62 -2.93
N THR A 28 -7.62 5.46 -3.72
CA THR A 28 -8.14 5.83 -5.03
C THR A 28 -7.95 4.74 -6.06
N LEU A 29 -7.12 3.77 -5.79
CA LEU A 29 -6.89 2.69 -6.74
C LEU A 29 -8.07 1.72 -6.72
N PRO A 30 -8.56 1.30 -7.89
CA PRO A 30 -9.64 0.31 -7.92
C PRO A 30 -9.12 -1.02 -7.40
N GLY A 31 -9.91 -1.67 -6.58
CA GLY A 31 -9.54 -2.96 -6.02
C GLY A 31 -8.90 -2.88 -4.64
N VAL A 32 -8.52 -1.71 -4.21
CA VAL A 32 -7.98 -1.55 -2.85
C VAL A 32 -9.12 -1.57 -1.85
N LEU A 33 -9.02 -2.45 -0.87
CA LEU A 33 -10.08 -2.65 0.13
C LEU A 33 -9.80 -1.86 1.40
N SER A 34 -8.57 -1.92 1.88
CA SER A 34 -8.20 -1.14 3.06
C SER A 34 -6.70 -0.90 3.09
N VAL A 35 -6.30 0.14 3.78
CA VAL A 35 -4.89 0.52 3.91
C VAL A 35 -4.63 0.79 5.37
N THR A 36 -3.55 0.19 5.89
CA THR A 36 -3.14 0.38 7.27
C THR A 36 -1.66 0.75 7.30
N VAL A 37 -1.31 1.75 8.07
CA VAL A 37 0.09 2.15 8.23
C VAL A 37 0.50 1.88 9.66
N SER A 38 1.57 1.10 9.82
CA SER A 38 2.09 0.73 11.13
C SER A 38 3.52 1.22 11.27
N ASN A 39 3.88 1.65 12.48
CA ASN A 39 5.27 2.04 12.81
C ASN A 39 5.83 3.11 11.88
N GLU A 40 4.97 3.88 11.24
CA GLU A 40 5.37 4.98 10.37
C GLU A 40 6.31 4.58 9.23
N SER A 41 6.42 3.29 8.97
CA SER A 41 7.24 2.83 7.86
C SER A 41 6.69 1.58 7.19
N CYS A 42 5.72 0.93 7.80
CA CYS A 42 5.14 -0.29 7.26
C CYS A 42 3.71 -0.01 6.80
N VAL A 43 3.48 -0.19 5.51
CA VAL A 43 2.16 0.03 4.90
C VAL A 43 1.59 -1.32 4.50
N SER A 44 0.43 -1.64 5.05
CA SER A 44 -0.26 -2.89 4.74
C SER A 44 -1.51 -2.57 3.94
N VAL A 45 -1.68 -3.23 2.82
CA VAL A 45 -2.80 -2.97 1.92
C VAL A 45 -3.54 -4.27 1.66
N ASP A 46 -4.83 -4.26 1.94
CA ASP A 46 -5.71 -5.35 1.54
C ASP A 46 -6.33 -4.98 0.20
N PHE A 47 -6.24 -5.87 -0.76
CA PHE A 47 -6.72 -5.55 -2.08
C PHE A 47 -7.28 -6.80 -2.77
N ASP A 48 -8.05 -6.54 -3.81
CA ASP A 48 -8.63 -7.60 -4.65
C ASP A 48 -7.71 -7.79 -5.84
N THR A 49 -7.16 -8.99 -6.00
CA THR A 49 -6.20 -9.27 -7.05
C THR A 49 -6.82 -9.20 -8.45
N THR A 50 -8.12 -9.22 -8.55
CA THR A 50 -8.78 -9.05 -9.84
C THR A 50 -8.92 -7.58 -10.22
N GLY A 51 -8.75 -6.67 -9.25
CA GLY A 51 -8.87 -5.24 -9.51
C GLY A 51 -7.54 -4.52 -9.60
N VAL A 52 -6.58 -4.92 -8.78
CA VAL A 52 -5.27 -4.26 -8.74
C VAL A 52 -4.22 -5.27 -8.33
N GLN A 53 -2.99 -5.01 -8.73
CA GLN A 53 -1.87 -5.87 -8.36
C GLN A 53 -0.94 -5.13 -7.40
N SER A 54 -0.15 -5.91 -6.63
CA SER A 54 0.74 -5.32 -5.65
C SER A 54 1.77 -4.39 -6.29
N ASP A 55 2.21 -4.71 -7.49
CA ASP A 55 3.16 -3.85 -8.22
C ASP A 55 2.57 -2.47 -8.45
N ARG A 56 1.29 -2.41 -8.75
CA ARG A 56 0.63 -1.13 -8.98
C ARG A 56 0.58 -0.30 -7.71
N ILE A 57 0.33 -0.95 -6.59
CA ILE A 57 0.27 -0.27 -5.31
C ILE A 57 1.64 0.31 -4.95
N GLY A 58 2.69 -0.50 -5.14
CA GLY A 58 4.04 -0.02 -4.89
C GLY A 58 4.41 1.14 -5.78
N LYS A 59 4.00 1.08 -7.05
CA LYS A 59 4.28 2.15 -7.98
C LYS A 59 3.56 3.44 -7.58
N GLN A 60 2.34 3.31 -7.08
CA GLN A 60 1.60 4.47 -6.62
C GLN A 60 2.32 5.16 -5.46
N LEU A 61 2.86 4.38 -4.53
CA LEU A 61 3.62 4.94 -3.43
C LEU A 61 4.86 5.67 -3.94
N ALA A 62 5.56 5.08 -4.91
CA ALA A 62 6.73 5.72 -5.48
C ALA A 62 6.37 7.01 -6.20
N ASP A 63 5.24 7.01 -6.91
CA ASP A 63 4.77 8.20 -7.60
C ASP A 63 4.43 9.34 -6.64
N MET A 64 4.04 8.98 -5.42
CA MET A 64 3.73 9.97 -4.40
C MET A 64 4.99 10.53 -3.73
N GLY A 65 6.15 10.04 -4.10
CA GLY A 65 7.41 10.55 -3.58
C GLY A 65 7.99 9.76 -2.43
N TYR A 66 7.42 8.62 -2.12
CA TYR A 66 7.92 7.78 -1.05
C TYR A 66 8.84 6.70 -1.60
N GLN A 67 9.77 6.25 -0.77
CA GLN A 67 10.66 5.17 -1.14
C GLN A 67 10.08 3.84 -0.69
N VAL A 68 9.80 2.97 -1.65
CA VAL A 68 9.35 1.62 -1.35
C VAL A 68 10.57 0.72 -1.33
N VAL A 69 10.91 0.22 -0.15
CA VAL A 69 12.14 -0.53 0.04
C VAL A 69 11.90 -2.02 -0.09
N ASN A 70 10.75 -2.48 0.39
CA ASN A 70 10.50 -3.89 0.43
C ASN A 70 9.01 -4.14 0.19
N CYS A 71 8.71 -5.25 -0.46
CA CYS A 71 7.34 -5.59 -0.75
C CYS A 71 7.13 -7.06 -0.45
N LYS A 72 6.21 -7.33 0.45
CA LYS A 72 5.84 -8.69 0.79
C LYS A 72 4.36 -8.87 0.48
N THR A 73 4.05 -9.86 -0.31
CA THR A 73 2.67 -10.12 -0.67
C THR A 73 2.26 -11.48 -0.14
N ASP A 74 1.16 -11.49 0.58
CA ASP A 74 0.57 -12.72 1.06
C ASP A 74 -0.77 -12.87 0.37
N GLY A 75 -0.73 -13.39 -0.84
CA GLY A 75 -1.91 -13.49 -1.68
C GLY A 75 -2.41 -14.91 -1.78
N ARG A 76 -2.80 -15.44 -0.68
CA ARG A 76 -3.25 -16.79 -0.66
C ARG A 76 -4.77 -16.85 -0.57
N GLU A 77 -5.33 -17.62 -1.41
CA GLU A 77 -6.77 -17.80 -1.31
C GLU A 77 -7.11 -18.94 -0.45
#